data_8af75fc47a2651fd095bb975b75857ec
#
_entry.id   8af75fc47a2651fd095bb975b75857ec
#
_cell.length_a   1.000
_cell.length_b   1.000
_cell.length_c   1.000
_cell.angle_alpha   90.00
_cell.angle_beta   90.00
_cell.angle_gamma   90.00
#
_symmetry.space_group_name_H-M   'P 1'
#
loop_
_entity.id
_entity.type
_entity.pdbx_description
1 polymer ?
#
loop_
_entity_poly.entity_id
_entity_poly.type
_entity_poly.pdbx_seq_one_letter_code
_entity_poly.pdbx_strand_id
1 'polypeptide(L)'
;VPASYGLEGLYRVSSAGTLVDLYLQSGSRTLELKPYGISSVATDRTMTPIVSNDFDAEGGLDVKYNLPKGLTADFTYNTDFAQVEADDEQVNLTRFNLVFPEKREFFLEGQGLFEFGGPERLLWGRPSNAPSVFFSRKIGLDSGHEIPLNLGGRLTGRLGKYTIGALNIQTGSANDIGVKSTNFSVVRLRRDILRRSTVGIIGTHRSVNLAGTGTNEVFGADASLAFLQNLSLTGFWVRSRTPGREGRDYSYRGRLENLGDRYGIEYEHLVVGEDFNPEIGFVRRRDFRRNYMQLQFTPRPTTPLIRKLRNELSFDYITTLDGRLESRQLRYLLAPEFQNGDEWWLEYNKDFEFLSTPFEIATDVVLPRGPYASESIYSAYHLGPQRPVNGWVGFIRGSFFGGTRTQIKYFGRIELSPILSVEPRISIDWINLPQGRFTSKLVIGSFNYTISPRSFFSALAQYNTSTESFSTNIRFRWEYEPGSDLFVVYTEGRQTDDRGFPILQNRGFVVKFTRLLRF
;
A
#
# COMPACT_ATOMS: atom_id res chain seq x y z
N VAL A 1 -1.69 -32.02 2.65
CA VAL A 1 -1.38 -30.58 2.60
C VAL A 1 -1.93 -30.00 3.89
N PRO A 2 -1.14 -29.39 4.77
CA PRO A 2 -1.67 -28.74 5.96
C PRO A 2 -2.69 -27.71 5.51
N ALA A 3 -3.87 -27.73 6.10
CA ALA A 3 -4.93 -26.77 5.84
C ALA A 3 -4.41 -25.39 6.20
N SER A 4 -4.02 -24.65 5.20
CA SER A 4 -3.55 -23.27 5.34
C SER A 4 -4.76 -22.35 5.37
N TYR A 5 -4.72 -21.41 6.25
CA TYR A 5 -5.77 -20.48 6.62
C TYR A 5 -6.20 -19.58 5.47
N GLY A 6 -7.43 -19.70 5.00
CA GLY A 6 -8.08 -18.85 4.03
C GLY A 6 -7.32 -18.72 2.69
N LEU A 7 -7.66 -17.72 1.89
CA LEU A 7 -6.99 -17.39 0.62
C LEU A 7 -5.47 -17.12 0.79
N GLU A 8 -5.05 -16.63 1.95
CA GLU A 8 -3.63 -16.39 2.26
C GLU A 8 -2.77 -17.66 2.24
N GLY A 9 -3.36 -18.83 2.49
CA GLY A 9 -2.66 -20.08 2.45
C GLY A 9 -2.20 -20.50 1.06
N LEU A 10 -2.94 -20.15 0.01
CA LEU A 10 -2.56 -20.41 -1.38
C LEU A 10 -1.36 -19.54 -1.80
N TYR A 11 -1.20 -18.37 -1.23
CA TYR A 11 -0.09 -17.45 -1.50
C TYR A 11 1.14 -17.69 -0.62
N ARG A 12 1.10 -18.63 0.33
CA ARG A 12 2.27 -19.02 1.13
C ARG A 12 3.23 -19.90 0.32
N VAL A 13 4.03 -19.27 -0.52
CA VAL A 13 5.04 -19.97 -1.32
C VAL A 13 6.04 -20.76 -0.46
N SER A 14 6.28 -20.33 0.77
CA SER A 14 7.12 -21.05 1.76
C SER A 14 6.55 -22.43 2.16
N SER A 15 5.25 -22.66 1.96
CA SER A 15 4.57 -23.94 2.21
C SER A 15 4.30 -24.72 0.92
N ALA A 16 4.70 -24.18 -0.23
CA ALA A 16 4.55 -24.84 -1.53
C ALA A 16 5.46 -26.08 -1.61
N GLY A 17 5.00 -27.10 -2.30
CA GLY A 17 5.82 -28.27 -2.66
C GLY A 17 6.96 -27.85 -3.59
N THR A 18 8.09 -28.53 -3.50
CA THR A 18 9.20 -28.34 -4.45
C THR A 18 8.93 -29.21 -5.67
N LEU A 19 8.85 -28.60 -6.85
CA LEU A 19 8.83 -29.32 -8.11
C LEU A 19 10.26 -29.79 -8.41
N VAL A 20 10.46 -31.10 -8.48
CA VAL A 20 11.75 -31.75 -8.76
C VAL A 20 11.74 -32.36 -10.15
N ASP A 21 12.91 -32.64 -10.71
CA ASP A 21 13.10 -33.27 -12.03
C ASP A 21 12.55 -32.44 -13.20
N LEU A 22 12.55 -31.11 -13.05
CA LEU A 22 12.23 -30.19 -14.13
C LEU A 22 13.48 -29.95 -14.99
N TYR A 23 13.50 -30.53 -16.18
CA TYR A 23 14.54 -30.25 -17.18
C TYR A 23 14.14 -29.00 -17.98
N LEU A 24 14.64 -27.85 -17.55
CA LEU A 24 14.54 -26.63 -18.33
C LEU A 24 15.73 -26.55 -19.30
N GLN A 25 15.46 -26.26 -20.57
CA GLN A 25 16.53 -25.86 -21.48
C GLN A 25 17.26 -24.66 -20.87
N SER A 26 18.59 -24.66 -20.92
CA SER A 26 19.40 -23.52 -20.45
C SER A 26 18.86 -22.25 -21.07
N GLY A 27 18.38 -21.31 -20.23
CA GLY A 27 17.70 -20.12 -20.68
C GLY A 27 18.54 -19.37 -21.72
N SER A 28 17.97 -19.13 -22.88
CA SER A 28 18.53 -18.23 -23.86
C SER A 28 18.67 -16.84 -23.20
N ARG A 29 19.78 -16.17 -23.45
CA ARG A 29 19.92 -14.76 -23.09
C ARG A 29 18.84 -14.01 -23.86
N THR A 30 17.83 -13.52 -23.16
CA THR A 30 16.75 -12.76 -23.78
C THR A 30 17.01 -11.29 -23.54
N LEU A 31 17.21 -10.56 -24.61
CA LEU A 31 17.19 -9.11 -24.60
C LEU A 31 15.78 -8.67 -25.01
N GLU A 32 15.11 -7.94 -24.15
CA GLU A 32 13.82 -7.33 -24.46
C GLU A 32 14.00 -5.81 -24.55
N LEU A 33 13.51 -5.24 -25.66
CA LEU A 33 13.44 -3.80 -25.87
C LEU A 33 11.99 -3.40 -25.98
N LYS A 34 11.55 -2.43 -25.17
CA LYS A 34 10.17 -1.94 -25.15
C LYS A 34 10.13 -0.42 -25.38
N PRO A 35 10.33 0.07 -26.64
CA PRO A 35 10.10 1.46 -26.97
C PRO A 35 8.62 1.82 -26.80
N TYR A 36 8.35 3.06 -26.42
CA TYR A 36 7.01 3.59 -26.37
C TYR A 36 6.94 5.03 -26.90
N GLY A 37 5.76 5.40 -27.37
CA GLY A 37 5.35 6.76 -27.66
C GLY A 37 4.07 7.08 -26.92
N ILE A 38 3.97 8.30 -26.42
CA ILE A 38 2.80 8.79 -25.70
C ILE A 38 2.43 10.17 -26.25
N SER A 39 1.15 10.45 -26.31
CA SER A 39 0.63 11.79 -26.55
C SER A 39 -0.50 12.08 -25.58
N SER A 40 -0.55 13.30 -25.08
CA SER A 40 -1.55 13.73 -24.12
C SER A 40 -2.13 15.11 -24.48
N VAL A 41 -3.37 15.31 -24.06
CA VAL A 41 -4.02 16.64 -24.07
C VAL A 41 -4.57 16.85 -22.66
N ALA A 42 -4.11 17.91 -22.01
CA ALA A 42 -4.47 18.22 -20.63
C ALA A 42 -5.12 19.60 -20.49
N THR A 43 -6.07 19.69 -19.58
CA THR A 43 -6.62 20.97 -19.09
C THR A 43 -6.52 20.94 -17.58
N ASP A 44 -5.93 21.97 -16.98
CA ASP A 44 -5.89 22.15 -15.53
C ASP A 44 -6.28 23.59 -15.18
N ARG A 45 -7.40 23.72 -14.48
CA ARG A 45 -7.96 25.00 -14.04
C ARG A 45 -7.54 25.38 -12.63
N THR A 46 -6.82 24.51 -11.94
CA THR A 46 -6.26 24.77 -10.61
C THR A 46 -4.93 25.51 -10.69
N MET A 47 -4.28 25.48 -11.85
CA MET A 47 -3.00 26.18 -12.09
C MET A 47 -3.19 27.67 -12.42
N THR A 48 -2.18 28.46 -12.14
CA THR A 48 -2.12 29.89 -12.51
C THR A 48 -0.83 30.15 -13.29
N PRO A 49 -0.88 30.45 -14.61
CA PRO A 49 -2.08 30.57 -15.44
C PRO A 49 -2.80 29.22 -15.69
N ILE A 50 -4.10 29.30 -15.99
CA ILE A 50 -4.89 28.12 -16.37
C ILE A 50 -4.28 27.46 -17.60
N VAL A 51 -4.03 26.16 -17.52
CA VAL A 51 -3.64 25.33 -18.65
C VAL A 51 -4.91 24.84 -19.37
N SER A 52 -4.99 25.03 -20.68
CA SER A 52 -6.18 24.64 -21.44
C SER A 52 -5.82 23.93 -22.73
N ASN A 53 -6.22 22.65 -22.84
CA ASN A 53 -5.96 21.78 -23.99
C ASN A 53 -4.47 21.80 -24.41
N ASP A 54 -3.58 21.77 -23.43
CA ASP A 54 -2.15 21.67 -23.66
C ASP A 54 -1.81 20.29 -24.24
N PHE A 55 -1.13 20.29 -25.37
CA PHE A 55 -0.71 19.07 -26.05
C PHE A 55 0.75 18.77 -25.76
N ASP A 56 1.00 17.56 -25.33
CA ASP A 56 2.36 17.04 -25.11
C ASP A 56 2.55 15.71 -25.81
N ALA A 57 3.80 15.43 -26.26
CA ALA A 57 4.17 14.17 -26.89
C ALA A 57 5.58 13.77 -26.50
N GLU A 58 5.73 12.59 -25.96
CA GLU A 58 7.00 12.05 -25.48
C GLU A 58 7.25 10.63 -25.97
N GLY A 59 8.49 10.19 -25.81
CA GLY A 59 8.87 8.81 -26.08
C GLY A 59 9.94 8.34 -25.11
N GLY A 60 9.96 7.05 -24.88
CA GLY A 60 10.95 6.43 -24.01
C GLY A 60 11.24 4.99 -24.39
N LEU A 61 12.11 4.37 -23.62
CA LEU A 61 12.62 3.02 -23.89
C LEU A 61 12.87 2.28 -22.58
N ASP A 62 12.29 1.08 -22.48
CA ASP A 62 12.67 0.12 -21.45
C ASP A 62 13.49 -1.01 -22.08
N VAL A 63 14.56 -1.40 -21.40
CA VAL A 63 15.46 -2.49 -21.81
C VAL A 63 15.58 -3.49 -20.69
N LYS A 64 15.26 -4.73 -20.95
CA LYS A 64 15.43 -5.84 -20.00
C LYS A 64 16.39 -6.86 -20.56
N TYR A 65 17.35 -7.24 -19.74
CA TYR A 65 18.34 -8.25 -20.11
C TYR A 65 18.46 -9.32 -19.03
N ASN A 66 18.17 -10.54 -19.39
CA ASN A 66 18.32 -11.69 -18.52
C ASN A 66 19.78 -12.15 -18.52
N LEU A 67 20.47 -11.90 -17.41
CA LEU A 67 21.83 -12.30 -17.17
C LEU A 67 21.92 -13.81 -16.81
N PRO A 68 23.06 -14.45 -17.06
CA PRO A 68 23.30 -15.79 -16.57
C PRO A 68 23.10 -15.91 -15.05
N LYS A 69 22.71 -17.09 -14.58
CA LYS A 69 22.56 -17.45 -13.17
C LYS A 69 21.36 -16.78 -12.45
N GLY A 70 20.33 -16.32 -13.19
CA GLY A 70 19.06 -15.86 -12.59
C GLY A 70 19.07 -14.42 -12.10
N LEU A 71 19.91 -13.57 -12.67
CA LEU A 71 19.87 -12.14 -12.51
C LEU A 71 19.16 -11.48 -13.71
N THR A 72 18.46 -10.38 -13.46
CA THR A 72 17.83 -9.55 -14.48
C THR A 72 18.29 -8.11 -14.30
N ALA A 73 18.75 -7.50 -15.37
CA ALA A 73 19.06 -6.08 -15.45
C ALA A 73 17.97 -5.37 -16.26
N ASP A 74 17.40 -4.34 -15.68
CA ASP A 74 16.39 -3.48 -16.30
C ASP A 74 16.95 -2.06 -16.39
N PHE A 75 16.75 -1.42 -17.53
CA PHE A 75 17.08 0.00 -17.74
C PHE A 75 15.84 0.68 -18.31
N THR A 76 15.64 1.91 -17.90
CA THR A 76 14.54 2.74 -18.38
C THR A 76 15.05 4.14 -18.68
N TYR A 77 14.58 4.69 -19.79
CA TYR A 77 14.85 6.05 -20.21
C TYR A 77 13.54 6.78 -20.46
N ASN A 78 13.39 7.96 -19.85
CA ASN A 78 12.20 8.80 -19.91
C ASN A 78 10.91 8.02 -19.54
N THR A 79 10.90 7.41 -18.34
CA THR A 79 9.81 6.55 -17.92
C THR A 79 8.52 7.33 -17.71
N ASP A 80 7.49 6.96 -18.46
CA ASP A 80 6.15 7.51 -18.30
C ASP A 80 5.19 6.57 -17.57
N PHE A 81 4.31 7.15 -16.78
CA PHE A 81 3.33 6.46 -15.94
C PHE A 81 1.88 6.81 -16.24
N ALA A 82 1.60 7.49 -17.34
CA ALA A 82 0.25 7.94 -17.70
C ALA A 82 -0.78 6.80 -17.88
N GLN A 83 -0.34 5.55 -18.12
CA GLN A 83 -1.22 4.38 -18.14
C GLN A 83 -1.58 3.86 -16.75
N VAL A 84 -0.97 4.39 -15.69
CA VAL A 84 -1.20 3.91 -14.32
C VAL A 84 -2.63 4.25 -13.87
N GLU A 85 -3.24 3.33 -13.17
CA GLU A 85 -4.55 3.55 -12.57
C GLU A 85 -4.52 4.66 -11.52
N ALA A 86 -5.54 5.50 -11.48
CA ALA A 86 -5.73 6.46 -10.41
C ALA A 86 -5.80 5.76 -9.04
N ASP A 87 -5.37 6.44 -8.00
CA ASP A 87 -5.50 5.91 -6.64
C ASP A 87 -6.96 5.95 -6.18
N ASP A 88 -7.35 4.94 -5.41
CA ASP A 88 -8.64 4.93 -4.74
C ASP A 88 -8.66 6.01 -3.66
N GLU A 89 -9.65 6.88 -3.69
CA GLU A 89 -9.84 7.87 -2.65
C GLU A 89 -10.13 7.22 -1.29
N GLN A 90 -9.71 7.88 -0.23
CA GLN A 90 -9.89 7.38 1.15
C GLN A 90 -10.35 8.52 2.05
N VAL A 91 -11.27 8.22 2.96
CA VAL A 91 -11.61 9.13 4.06
C VAL A 91 -10.60 8.97 5.18
N ASN A 92 -9.90 10.04 5.53
CA ASN A 92 -8.94 10.05 6.61
C ASN A 92 -9.51 10.76 7.84
N LEU A 93 -10.00 9.99 8.81
CA LEU A 93 -10.45 10.48 10.12
C LEU A 93 -9.37 10.33 11.19
N THR A 94 -8.10 10.22 10.79
CA THR A 94 -6.94 10.10 11.68
C THR A 94 -5.92 11.18 11.39
N ARG A 95 -5.09 11.52 12.36
CA ARG A 95 -3.99 12.49 12.21
C ARG A 95 -2.79 11.97 11.40
N PHE A 96 -2.86 10.76 10.88
CA PHE A 96 -1.76 10.11 10.17
C PHE A 96 -1.95 10.16 8.67
N ASN A 97 -0.84 10.29 7.94
CA ASN A 97 -0.85 10.26 6.48
C ASN A 97 -1.31 8.90 5.95
N LEU A 98 -2.05 8.94 4.86
CA LEU A 98 -2.46 7.76 4.11
C LEU A 98 -1.27 7.19 3.32
N VAL A 99 -1.32 5.89 3.08
CA VAL A 99 -0.36 5.17 2.23
C VAL A 99 -1.10 4.59 1.05
N PHE A 100 -0.63 4.90 -0.15
CA PHE A 100 -1.15 4.35 -1.39
C PHE A 100 -0.17 3.31 -1.94
N PRO A 101 -0.65 2.18 -2.47
CA PRO A 101 0.22 1.15 -3.03
C PRO A 101 0.96 1.65 -4.27
N GLU A 102 2.13 1.07 -4.56
CA GLU A 102 2.80 1.30 -5.84
C GLU A 102 1.97 0.68 -6.98
N LYS A 103 1.84 1.39 -8.09
CA LYS A 103 1.09 0.96 -9.28
C LYS A 103 1.92 0.99 -10.56
N ARG A 104 3.11 1.61 -10.53
CA ARG A 104 4.00 1.76 -11.69
C ARG A 104 4.72 0.46 -11.98
N GLU A 105 4.59 -0.06 -13.20
CA GLU A 105 5.09 -1.39 -13.63
C GLU A 105 6.58 -1.58 -13.33
N PHE A 106 7.41 -0.58 -13.64
CA PHE A 106 8.86 -0.63 -13.37
C PHE A 106 9.19 -0.92 -11.90
N PHE A 107 8.43 -0.37 -10.95
CA PHE A 107 8.67 -0.58 -9.52
C PHE A 107 7.97 -1.81 -8.95
N LEU A 108 6.87 -2.26 -9.56
CA LEU A 108 6.14 -3.46 -9.11
C LEU A 108 6.92 -4.73 -9.36
N GLU A 109 7.60 -4.82 -10.51
CA GLU A 109 8.37 -6.00 -10.84
C GLU A 109 9.55 -6.18 -9.88
N GLY A 110 9.61 -7.32 -9.19
CA GLY A 110 10.65 -7.61 -8.21
C GLY A 110 10.55 -6.80 -6.90
N GLN A 111 9.46 -6.08 -6.64
CA GLN A 111 9.26 -5.27 -5.42
C GLN A 111 9.59 -6.04 -4.13
N GLY A 112 9.16 -7.31 -4.03
CA GLY A 112 9.44 -8.15 -2.86
C GLY A 112 10.93 -8.43 -2.60
N LEU A 113 11.81 -8.19 -3.58
CA LEU A 113 13.25 -8.33 -3.40
C LEU A 113 13.84 -7.20 -2.53
N PHE A 114 13.18 -6.05 -2.48
CA PHE A 114 13.55 -4.88 -1.68
C PHE A 114 12.88 -4.84 -0.30
N GLU A 115 11.98 -5.78 0.01
CA GLU A 115 11.34 -5.85 1.33
C GLU A 115 12.38 -5.96 2.44
N PHE A 116 12.16 -5.20 3.54
CA PHE A 116 13.04 -5.12 4.70
C PHE A 116 12.24 -5.30 5.98
N GLY A 117 12.81 -6.02 6.96
CA GLY A 117 12.20 -6.24 8.26
C GLY A 117 11.21 -7.40 8.32
N GLY A 118 11.08 -8.18 7.24
CA GLY A 118 10.14 -9.30 7.12
C GLY A 118 8.74 -8.87 6.64
N PRO A 119 7.88 -9.82 6.27
CA PRO A 119 6.57 -9.54 5.72
C PRO A 119 5.70 -8.78 6.73
N GLU A 120 5.11 -7.70 6.28
CA GLU A 120 4.07 -7.02 7.05
C GLU A 120 2.73 -7.69 6.80
N ARG A 121 2.11 -8.17 7.86
CA ARG A 121 0.71 -8.55 7.80
C ARG A 121 -0.13 -7.29 7.90
N LEU A 122 -0.66 -6.85 6.80
CA LEU A 122 -1.79 -5.93 6.78
C LEU A 122 -3.03 -6.70 7.26
N LEU A 123 -3.10 -6.94 8.58
CA LEU A 123 -4.28 -7.57 9.14
C LEU A 123 -5.45 -6.59 8.97
N TRP A 124 -6.28 -6.88 7.95
CA TRP A 124 -7.60 -6.29 7.75
C TRP A 124 -7.62 -4.75 7.67
N GLY A 125 -6.75 -4.19 6.81
CA GLY A 125 -6.75 -2.75 6.52
C GLY A 125 -6.16 -1.88 7.64
N ARG A 126 -5.50 -2.45 8.65
CA ARG A 126 -4.74 -1.67 9.64
C ARG A 126 -3.35 -1.40 9.10
N PRO A 127 -2.99 -0.15 8.87
CA PRO A 127 -1.64 0.18 8.43
C PRO A 127 -0.64 -0.15 9.54
N SER A 128 0.50 -0.72 9.14
CA SER A 128 1.63 -0.95 10.04
C SER A 128 2.15 0.36 10.62
N ASN A 129 2.64 0.30 11.87
CA ASN A 129 3.42 1.38 12.47
C ASN A 129 4.92 1.21 12.23
N ALA A 130 5.37 0.07 11.70
CA ALA A 130 6.77 -0.12 11.34
C ALA A 130 7.12 0.76 10.13
N PRO A 131 8.29 1.42 10.15
CA PRO A 131 8.71 2.24 9.03
C PRO A 131 9.08 1.35 7.82
N SER A 132 8.70 1.80 6.63
CA SER A 132 9.23 1.28 5.39
C SER A 132 10.52 2.02 5.05
N VAL A 133 11.62 1.30 4.91
CA VAL A 133 12.95 1.88 4.57
C VAL A 133 13.01 2.26 3.09
N PHE A 134 12.34 1.51 2.24
CA PHE A 134 12.19 1.77 0.82
C PHE A 134 10.72 1.75 0.43
N PHE A 135 10.27 2.84 -0.17
CA PHE A 135 8.92 3.00 -0.70
C PHE A 135 9.02 3.74 -2.05
N SER A 136 8.91 2.99 -3.13
CA SER A 136 9.17 3.47 -4.50
C SER A 136 8.35 4.70 -4.89
N ARG A 137 7.14 4.89 -4.35
CA ARG A 137 6.32 6.08 -4.59
C ARG A 137 6.95 7.41 -4.11
N LYS A 138 8.02 7.35 -3.31
CA LYS A 138 8.83 8.54 -2.97
C LYS A 138 9.77 8.97 -4.09
N ILE A 139 9.92 8.16 -5.14
CA ILE A 139 10.72 8.47 -6.33
C ILE A 139 9.79 8.96 -7.43
N GLY A 140 10.04 10.14 -7.99
CA GLY A 140 9.26 10.72 -9.08
C GLY A 140 7.91 11.29 -8.65
N LEU A 141 7.69 11.50 -7.34
CA LEU A 141 6.49 12.16 -6.80
C LEU A 141 6.91 13.09 -5.65
N ASP A 142 6.52 14.34 -5.71
CA ASP A 142 6.69 15.29 -4.61
C ASP A 142 5.41 16.13 -4.43
N SER A 143 4.87 16.09 -3.22
CA SER A 143 3.69 16.88 -2.82
C SER A 143 2.48 16.75 -3.78
N GLY A 144 2.31 15.56 -4.39
CA GLY A 144 1.25 15.28 -5.35
C GLY A 144 1.60 15.62 -6.82
N HIS A 145 2.76 16.22 -7.07
CA HIS A 145 3.26 16.52 -8.42
C HIS A 145 4.17 15.42 -8.94
N GLU A 146 4.05 15.09 -10.20
CA GLU A 146 4.91 14.15 -10.89
C GLU A 146 6.26 14.82 -11.23
N ILE A 147 7.37 14.12 -10.94
CA ILE A 147 8.72 14.54 -11.24
C ILE A 147 9.27 13.60 -12.33
N PRO A 148 9.73 14.11 -13.47
CA PRO A 148 10.23 13.28 -14.58
C PRO A 148 11.31 12.30 -14.12
N LEU A 149 11.22 11.04 -14.56
CA LEU A 149 12.25 10.03 -14.36
C LEU A 149 13.11 9.93 -15.63
N ASN A 150 14.26 10.62 -15.64
CA ASN A 150 15.09 10.72 -16.82
C ASN A 150 15.77 9.40 -17.18
N LEU A 151 16.33 8.72 -16.15
CA LEU A 151 17.09 7.48 -16.34
C LEU A 151 16.95 6.60 -15.11
N GLY A 152 16.76 5.31 -15.32
CA GLY A 152 16.70 4.32 -14.25
C GLY A 152 17.43 3.04 -14.61
N GLY A 153 17.98 2.39 -13.58
CA GLY A 153 18.58 1.07 -13.71
C GLY A 153 18.25 0.21 -12.50
N ARG A 154 17.97 -1.05 -12.74
CA ARG A 154 17.67 -2.04 -11.69
C ARG A 154 18.38 -3.34 -12.01
N LEU A 155 19.00 -3.95 -11.00
CA LEU A 155 19.55 -5.29 -11.05
C LEU A 155 18.90 -6.13 -9.96
N THR A 156 18.20 -7.17 -10.33
CA THR A 156 17.48 -8.02 -9.39
C THR A 156 17.70 -9.50 -9.70
N GLY A 157 17.56 -10.34 -8.68
CA GLY A 157 17.55 -11.79 -8.88
C GLY A 157 18.19 -12.57 -7.73
N ARG A 158 18.44 -13.84 -8.00
CA ARG A 158 18.95 -14.79 -7.01
C ARG A 158 20.21 -15.49 -7.52
N LEU A 159 21.29 -15.39 -6.73
CA LEU A 159 22.56 -16.03 -6.99
C LEU A 159 22.87 -17.05 -5.89
N GLY A 160 22.55 -18.31 -6.11
CA GLY A 160 22.65 -19.35 -5.11
C GLY A 160 21.77 -19.05 -3.89
N LYS A 161 22.40 -18.84 -2.72
CA LYS A 161 21.70 -18.50 -1.46
C LYS A 161 21.51 -16.99 -1.28
N TYR A 162 21.98 -16.17 -2.22
CA TYR A 162 21.87 -14.72 -2.11
C TYR A 162 20.74 -14.21 -3.01
N THR A 163 19.93 -13.31 -2.47
CA THR A 163 18.97 -12.50 -3.20
C THR A 163 19.51 -11.08 -3.26
N ILE A 164 19.58 -10.51 -4.45
CA ILE A 164 20.17 -9.20 -4.74
C ILE A 164 19.11 -8.30 -5.33
N GLY A 165 19.02 -7.08 -4.82
CA GLY A 165 18.27 -5.98 -5.41
C GLY A 165 19.15 -4.73 -5.39
N ALA A 166 19.36 -4.12 -6.53
CA ALA A 166 20.00 -2.81 -6.67
C ALA A 166 19.17 -1.95 -7.61
N LEU A 167 18.95 -0.71 -7.23
CA LEU A 167 18.16 0.28 -7.98
C LEU A 167 18.91 1.61 -7.96
N ASN A 168 18.98 2.25 -9.11
CA ASN A 168 19.45 3.64 -9.23
C ASN A 168 18.53 4.40 -10.18
N ILE A 169 17.98 5.53 -9.75
CA ILE A 169 17.08 6.39 -10.53
C ILE A 169 17.57 7.82 -10.45
N GLN A 170 17.62 8.48 -11.61
CA GLN A 170 17.85 9.92 -11.73
C GLN A 170 16.56 10.61 -12.14
N THR A 171 16.07 11.52 -11.30
CA THR A 171 14.94 12.38 -11.63
C THR A 171 15.41 13.69 -12.26
N GLY A 172 14.56 14.28 -13.09
CA GLY A 172 14.69 15.65 -13.54
C GLY A 172 14.48 16.66 -12.42
N SER A 173 14.53 17.93 -12.77
CA SER A 173 14.11 19.04 -11.92
C SER A 173 12.69 19.47 -12.29
N ALA A 174 11.91 19.92 -11.30
CA ALA A 174 10.65 20.62 -11.48
C ALA A 174 10.78 22.01 -10.85
N ASN A 175 11.24 22.96 -11.65
CA ASN A 175 11.62 24.30 -11.18
C ASN A 175 10.41 25.14 -10.74
N ASP A 176 9.24 24.88 -11.29
CA ASP A 176 7.95 25.47 -10.96
C ASP A 176 7.52 25.21 -9.51
N ILE A 177 7.88 24.04 -8.96
CA ILE A 177 7.64 23.65 -7.57
C ILE A 177 8.92 23.59 -6.71
N GLY A 178 10.06 24.07 -7.24
CA GLY A 178 11.34 24.15 -6.52
C GLY A 178 12.04 22.82 -6.28
N VAL A 179 11.67 21.74 -6.98
CA VAL A 179 12.28 20.41 -6.84
C VAL A 179 13.54 20.31 -7.71
N LYS A 180 14.66 19.98 -7.06
CA LYS A 180 15.96 19.76 -7.73
C LYS A 180 16.07 18.35 -8.30
N SER A 181 16.80 18.22 -9.41
CA SER A 181 17.21 16.92 -9.93
C SER A 181 17.91 16.10 -8.84
N THR A 182 17.46 14.88 -8.62
CA THR A 182 17.86 14.04 -7.49
C THR A 182 18.17 12.62 -7.95
N ASN A 183 19.27 12.06 -7.43
CA ASN A 183 19.61 10.65 -7.61
C ASN A 183 19.14 9.83 -6.40
N PHE A 184 18.53 8.70 -6.68
CA PHE A 184 18.04 7.74 -5.71
C PHE A 184 18.73 6.40 -5.93
N SER A 185 19.39 5.88 -4.91
CA SER A 185 20.04 4.57 -4.93
C SER A 185 19.52 3.68 -3.81
N VAL A 186 19.26 2.43 -4.11
CA VAL A 186 18.84 1.41 -3.14
C VAL A 186 19.62 0.14 -3.41
N VAL A 187 20.22 -0.44 -2.37
CA VAL A 187 20.90 -1.74 -2.43
C VAL A 187 20.34 -2.64 -1.35
N ARG A 188 19.90 -3.81 -1.73
CA ARG A 188 19.38 -4.86 -0.85
C ARG A 188 20.12 -6.15 -1.10
N LEU A 189 20.68 -6.73 -0.04
CA LEU A 189 21.30 -8.05 -0.09
C LEU A 189 20.66 -8.92 1.01
N ARG A 190 20.14 -10.07 0.63
CA ARG A 190 19.57 -11.06 1.54
C ARG A 190 20.24 -12.42 1.30
N ARG A 191 20.47 -13.16 2.37
CA ARG A 191 21.05 -14.51 2.33
C ARG A 191 20.16 -15.50 3.04
N ASP A 192 19.88 -16.62 2.39
CA ASP A 192 19.26 -17.78 3.01
C ASP A 192 20.29 -18.49 3.90
N ILE A 193 20.01 -18.62 5.20
CA ILE A 193 20.95 -19.20 6.20
C ILE A 193 20.54 -20.58 6.67
N LEU A 194 19.25 -20.82 6.79
CA LEU A 194 18.64 -22.09 7.18
C LEU A 194 17.59 -22.49 6.13
N ARG A 195 16.84 -23.57 6.39
CA ARG A 195 15.84 -24.07 5.45
C ARG A 195 14.75 -23.03 5.10
N ARG A 196 14.34 -22.18 6.08
CA ARG A 196 13.29 -21.17 5.92
C ARG A 196 13.65 -19.84 6.61
N SER A 197 14.93 -19.55 6.75
CA SER A 197 15.41 -18.39 7.49
C SER A 197 16.33 -17.55 6.62
N THR A 198 16.28 -16.26 6.80
CA THR A 198 17.06 -15.29 6.02
C THR A 198 17.65 -14.21 6.92
N VAL A 199 18.80 -13.69 6.54
CA VAL A 199 19.38 -12.46 7.07
C VAL A 199 19.64 -11.50 5.90
N GLY A 200 19.59 -10.21 6.15
CA GLY A 200 19.79 -9.24 5.08
C GLY A 200 20.26 -7.88 5.56
N ILE A 201 20.72 -7.09 4.59
CA ILE A 201 21.11 -5.69 4.77
C ILE A 201 20.47 -4.84 3.68
N ILE A 202 20.21 -3.59 4.00
CA ILE A 202 19.71 -2.59 3.08
C ILE A 202 20.50 -1.29 3.24
N GLY A 203 20.76 -0.61 2.11
CA GLY A 203 21.28 0.74 2.07
C GLY A 203 20.47 1.57 1.09
N THR A 204 20.14 2.80 1.46
CA THR A 204 19.49 3.77 0.57
C THR A 204 20.24 5.11 0.59
N HIS A 205 20.27 5.78 -0.54
CA HIS A 205 20.91 7.09 -0.69
C HIS A 205 20.06 8.00 -1.58
N ARG A 206 19.79 9.20 -1.10
CA ARG A 206 19.15 10.30 -1.82
C ARG A 206 20.15 11.46 -1.89
N SER A 207 20.54 11.87 -3.10
CA SER A 207 21.60 12.85 -3.31
C SER A 207 21.24 14.28 -2.90
N VAL A 208 19.93 14.62 -2.93
CA VAL A 208 19.40 15.89 -2.44
C VAL A 208 18.29 15.60 -1.46
N ASN A 209 18.48 15.91 -0.18
CA ASN A 209 17.47 15.70 0.85
C ASN A 209 16.24 16.61 0.65
N LEU A 210 15.15 16.35 1.37
CA LEU A 210 13.91 17.15 1.27
C LEU A 210 14.10 18.62 1.64
N ALA A 211 15.11 18.95 2.46
CA ALA A 211 15.48 20.33 2.78
C ALA A 211 16.34 21.01 1.71
N GLY A 212 16.78 20.28 0.68
CA GLY A 212 17.60 20.80 -0.42
C GLY A 212 19.05 21.15 -0.06
N THR A 213 19.53 20.73 1.13
CA THR A 213 20.81 21.17 1.73
C THR A 213 21.84 20.07 1.94
N GLY A 214 21.62 18.87 1.45
CA GLY A 214 22.55 17.75 1.64
C GLY A 214 21.94 16.43 1.19
N THR A 215 22.50 15.34 1.66
CA THR A 215 22.06 13.97 1.34
C THR A 215 21.18 13.37 2.43
N ASN A 216 20.44 12.33 2.09
CA ASN A 216 19.82 11.44 3.06
C ASN A 216 20.31 10.02 2.81
N GLU A 217 20.78 9.37 3.85
CA GLU A 217 21.29 7.99 3.81
C GLU A 217 20.59 7.13 4.85
N VAL A 218 20.30 5.90 4.51
CA VAL A 218 19.76 4.92 5.47
C VAL A 218 20.48 3.59 5.29
N PHE A 219 20.83 2.95 6.40
CA PHE A 219 21.38 1.60 6.41
C PHE A 219 20.76 0.77 7.52
N GLY A 220 20.54 -0.50 7.25
CA GLY A 220 19.94 -1.40 8.21
C GLY A 220 20.24 -2.86 7.95
N ALA A 221 19.97 -3.67 8.96
CA ALA A 221 20.06 -5.11 8.91
C ALA A 221 18.77 -5.74 9.43
N ASP A 222 18.37 -6.86 8.86
CA ASP A 222 17.19 -7.60 9.26
C ASP A 222 17.41 -9.11 9.26
N ALA A 223 16.57 -9.80 10.00
CA ALA A 223 16.52 -11.24 10.06
C ALA A 223 15.08 -11.75 10.09
N SER A 224 14.83 -12.85 9.40
CA SER A 224 13.59 -13.61 9.46
C SER A 224 13.95 -15.07 9.72
N LEU A 225 13.67 -15.54 10.93
CA LEU A 225 14.02 -16.87 11.41
C LEU A 225 12.75 -17.68 11.60
N ALA A 226 12.66 -18.84 10.95
CA ALA A 226 11.53 -19.75 11.07
C ALA A 226 11.99 -21.03 11.74
N PHE A 227 11.38 -21.33 12.89
CA PHE A 227 11.61 -22.52 13.69
C PHE A 227 10.36 -23.38 13.70
N LEU A 228 10.53 -24.69 13.83
CA LEU A 228 9.41 -25.64 13.86
C LEU A 228 8.44 -25.43 12.68
N GLN A 229 7.14 -25.63 12.88
CA GLN A 229 6.13 -25.43 11.84
C GLN A 229 5.61 -23.98 11.79
N ASN A 230 5.33 -23.38 12.95
CA ASN A 230 4.57 -22.15 13.09
C ASN A 230 5.30 -21.03 13.84
N LEU A 231 6.47 -21.33 14.44
CA LEU A 231 7.23 -20.34 15.20
C LEU A 231 8.12 -19.53 14.26
N SER A 232 7.96 -18.21 14.27
CA SER A 232 8.83 -17.28 13.55
C SER A 232 9.29 -16.15 14.46
N LEU A 233 10.53 -15.72 14.25
CA LEU A 233 11.12 -14.53 14.85
C LEU A 233 11.59 -13.63 13.72
N THR A 234 11.05 -12.42 13.63
CA THR A 234 11.48 -11.41 12.66
C THR A 234 11.96 -10.17 13.40
N GLY A 235 12.95 -9.51 12.85
CA GLY A 235 13.43 -8.28 13.44
C GLY A 235 14.31 -7.50 12.50
N PHE A 236 14.46 -6.21 12.81
CA PHE A 236 15.38 -5.32 12.12
C PHE A 236 15.97 -4.28 13.07
N TRP A 237 17.09 -3.74 12.63
CA TRP A 237 17.67 -2.50 13.12
C TRP A 237 18.05 -1.62 11.93
N VAL A 238 17.73 -0.34 12.00
CA VAL A 238 17.98 0.63 10.91
C VAL A 238 18.28 2.00 11.48
N ARG A 239 19.16 2.72 10.80
CA ARG A 239 19.55 4.09 11.13
C ARG A 239 19.50 4.97 9.89
N SER A 240 19.05 6.22 10.05
CA SER A 240 19.07 7.24 9.02
C SER A 240 20.11 8.32 9.34
N ARG A 241 20.68 8.92 8.32
CA ARG A 241 21.55 10.10 8.42
C ARG A 241 20.98 11.20 7.55
N THR A 242 20.57 12.28 8.20
CA THR A 242 20.05 13.49 7.53
C THR A 242 20.70 14.70 8.19
N PRO A 243 21.32 15.63 7.45
CA PRO A 243 21.88 16.84 8.03
C PRO A 243 20.85 17.58 8.88
N GLY A 244 21.25 17.98 10.10
CA GLY A 244 20.38 18.67 11.05
C GLY A 244 19.38 17.79 11.81
N ARG A 245 19.47 16.45 11.67
CA ARG A 245 18.70 15.47 12.44
C ARG A 245 19.65 14.45 13.06
N GLU A 246 20.20 14.82 14.21
CA GLU A 246 21.14 13.99 14.95
C GLU A 246 20.56 13.66 16.32
N GLY A 247 20.70 12.41 16.77
CA GLY A 247 20.22 11.96 18.06
C GLY A 247 19.50 10.62 17.99
N ARG A 248 18.17 10.63 18.10
CA ARG A 248 17.34 9.42 18.03
C ARG A 248 16.98 9.09 16.57
N ASP A 249 17.98 8.87 15.71
CA ASP A 249 17.91 8.68 14.26
C ASP A 249 17.77 7.20 13.82
N TYR A 250 17.29 6.34 14.71
CA TYR A 250 17.20 4.89 14.54
C TYR A 250 15.78 4.34 14.70
N SER A 251 15.58 3.15 14.17
CA SER A 251 14.40 2.31 14.44
C SER A 251 14.80 0.85 14.58
N TYR A 252 14.12 0.11 15.44
CA TYR A 252 14.27 -1.34 15.54
C TYR A 252 12.97 -2.02 15.90
N ARG A 253 12.84 -3.28 15.48
CA ARG A 253 11.70 -4.16 15.75
C ARG A 253 12.15 -5.57 16.09
N GLY A 254 11.47 -6.16 17.07
CA GLY A 254 11.48 -7.61 17.31
C GLY A 254 10.04 -8.12 17.34
N ARG A 255 9.72 -9.16 16.56
CA ARG A 255 8.40 -9.77 16.48
C ARG A 255 8.51 -11.28 16.58
N LEU A 256 7.82 -11.86 17.53
CA LEU A 256 7.68 -13.28 17.76
C LEU A 256 6.26 -13.71 17.40
N GLU A 257 6.12 -14.70 16.54
CA GLU A 257 4.84 -15.27 16.15
C GLU A 257 4.88 -16.78 16.31
N ASN A 258 3.85 -17.34 16.92
CA ASN A 258 3.56 -18.78 16.88
C ASN A 258 2.07 -18.94 16.55
N LEU A 259 1.76 -19.06 15.26
CA LEU A 259 0.39 -19.07 14.74
C LEU A 259 0.04 -20.48 14.27
N GLY A 260 -0.52 -21.28 15.19
CA GLY A 260 -1.10 -22.58 14.91
C GLY A 260 -2.56 -22.51 14.46
N ASP A 261 -3.15 -23.66 14.09
CA ASP A 261 -4.54 -23.73 13.63
C ASP A 261 -5.53 -23.37 14.73
N ARG A 262 -5.29 -23.82 15.93
CA ARG A 262 -6.20 -23.66 17.08
C ARG A 262 -5.76 -22.56 18.03
N TYR A 263 -4.47 -22.41 18.25
CA TYR A 263 -3.89 -21.45 19.17
C TYR A 263 -2.86 -20.60 18.44
N GLY A 264 -2.87 -19.32 18.72
CA GLY A 264 -1.89 -18.36 18.18
C GLY A 264 -1.47 -17.37 19.25
N ILE A 265 -0.20 -16.97 19.17
CA ILE A 265 0.35 -15.85 19.93
C ILE A 265 1.26 -15.03 19.01
N GLU A 266 1.13 -13.73 19.13
CA GLU A 266 2.03 -12.76 18.52
C GLU A 266 2.45 -11.74 19.57
N TYR A 267 3.73 -11.38 19.56
CA TYR A 267 4.28 -10.29 20.36
C TYR A 267 5.21 -9.46 19.48
N GLU A 268 5.06 -8.14 19.51
CA GLU A 268 5.91 -7.20 18.80
C GLU A 268 6.38 -6.08 19.73
N HIS A 269 7.68 -5.80 19.67
CA HIS A 269 8.29 -4.61 20.23
C HIS A 269 8.90 -3.78 19.10
N LEU A 270 8.45 -2.52 18.96
CA LEU A 270 8.91 -1.60 17.92
C LEU A 270 9.27 -0.25 18.55
N VAL A 271 10.41 0.30 18.12
CA VAL A 271 10.85 1.64 18.49
C VAL A 271 11.16 2.41 17.21
N VAL A 272 10.69 3.67 17.14
CA VAL A 272 11.01 4.61 16.07
C VAL A 272 11.43 5.92 16.70
N GLY A 273 12.66 6.33 16.46
CA GLY A 273 13.24 7.56 16.99
C GLY A 273 12.60 8.82 16.41
N GLU A 274 12.75 9.92 17.12
CA GLU A 274 12.25 11.23 16.73
C GLU A 274 12.91 11.72 15.42
N ASP A 275 14.23 11.54 15.32
CA ASP A 275 15.06 11.99 14.18
C ASP A 275 15.15 10.95 13.05
N PHE A 276 14.55 9.78 13.22
CA PHE A 276 14.56 8.75 12.18
C PHE A 276 13.81 9.23 10.93
N ASN A 277 14.53 9.38 9.81
CA ASN A 277 14.04 10.02 8.60
C ASN A 277 14.49 9.32 7.31
N PRO A 278 13.87 8.20 6.92
CA PRO A 278 14.14 7.54 5.64
C PRO A 278 13.38 8.27 4.52
N GLU A 279 14.03 9.18 3.79
CA GLU A 279 13.36 10.02 2.79
C GLU A 279 12.95 9.27 1.53
N ILE A 280 13.57 8.10 1.24
CA ILE A 280 13.12 7.16 0.18
C ILE A 280 12.11 6.16 0.74
N GLY A 281 11.83 6.22 2.05
CA GLY A 281 10.92 5.35 2.75
C GLY A 281 9.64 6.05 3.16
N PHE A 282 8.92 5.41 4.10
CA PHE A 282 7.73 5.97 4.70
C PHE A 282 7.72 5.71 6.21
N VAL A 283 7.45 6.76 6.98
CA VAL A 283 7.28 6.71 8.44
C VAL A 283 5.93 7.33 8.78
N ARG A 284 5.04 6.52 9.31
CA ARG A 284 3.70 6.97 9.70
C ARG A 284 3.73 7.77 11.01
N ARG A 285 4.55 7.35 11.96
CA ARG A 285 4.69 7.92 13.30
C ARG A 285 6.17 7.93 13.71
N ARG A 286 6.61 8.93 14.43
CA ARG A 286 7.95 9.05 15.01
C ARG A 286 7.85 9.26 16.53
N ASP A 287 8.98 9.18 17.22
CA ASP A 287 9.11 9.39 18.67
C ASP A 287 8.22 8.45 19.47
N PHE A 288 8.26 7.14 19.19
CA PHE A 288 7.43 6.20 19.92
C PHE A 288 8.07 4.84 20.18
N ARG A 289 7.54 4.19 21.22
CA ARG A 289 7.74 2.77 21.55
C ARG A 289 6.39 2.08 21.55
N ARG A 290 6.28 0.99 20.84
CA ARG A 290 5.08 0.15 20.75
C ARG A 290 5.34 -1.22 21.36
N ASN A 291 4.40 -1.71 22.16
CA ASN A 291 4.30 -3.10 22.56
C ASN A 291 2.93 -3.61 22.10
N TYR A 292 2.95 -4.63 21.28
CA TYR A 292 1.74 -5.26 20.76
C TYR A 292 1.72 -6.73 21.14
N MET A 293 0.56 -7.22 21.56
CA MET A 293 0.33 -8.62 21.86
C MET A 293 -1.00 -9.05 21.27
N GLN A 294 -1.05 -10.22 20.64
CA GLN A 294 -2.27 -10.86 20.18
C GLN A 294 -2.30 -12.32 20.62
N LEU A 295 -3.47 -12.74 21.12
CA LEU A 295 -3.80 -14.11 21.45
C LEU A 295 -4.92 -14.57 20.52
N GLN A 296 -4.81 -15.78 19.98
CA GLN A 296 -5.81 -16.38 19.12
C GLN A 296 -6.24 -17.74 19.66
N PHE A 297 -7.55 -17.97 19.64
CA PHE A 297 -8.14 -19.27 19.89
C PHE A 297 -9.23 -19.57 18.86
N THR A 298 -9.02 -20.60 18.03
CA THR A 298 -9.89 -20.92 16.90
C THR A 298 -10.38 -22.36 16.98
N PRO A 299 -11.40 -22.67 17.84
CA PRO A 299 -12.00 -23.99 17.88
C PRO A 299 -12.82 -24.28 16.62
N ARG A 300 -12.95 -25.58 16.33
CA ARG A 300 -13.80 -26.12 15.25
C ARG A 300 -14.91 -26.92 15.88
N PRO A 301 -16.08 -26.30 16.15
CA PRO A 301 -17.22 -27.01 16.73
C PRO A 301 -17.79 -28.02 15.72
N THR A 302 -18.32 -29.11 16.22
CA THR A 302 -18.97 -30.17 15.41
C THR A 302 -20.44 -29.84 15.11
N THR A 303 -20.67 -28.62 14.62
CA THR A 303 -22.03 -28.16 14.26
C THR A 303 -22.19 -28.07 12.74
N PRO A 304 -23.40 -28.30 12.20
CA PRO A 304 -23.63 -28.18 10.76
C PRO A 304 -23.56 -26.73 10.25
N LEU A 305 -23.57 -25.74 11.14
CA LEU A 305 -23.62 -24.33 10.78
C LEU A 305 -22.22 -23.66 10.77
N ILE A 306 -21.41 -23.90 11.81
CA ILE A 306 -20.15 -23.23 12.03
C ILE A 306 -18.99 -24.17 11.72
N ARG A 307 -18.11 -23.76 10.77
CA ARG A 307 -16.90 -24.49 10.40
C ARG A 307 -15.77 -24.24 11.39
N LYS A 308 -15.58 -23.00 11.79
CA LYS A 308 -14.63 -22.61 12.83
C LYS A 308 -15.08 -21.31 13.50
N LEU A 309 -14.63 -21.10 14.73
CA LEU A 309 -14.94 -19.92 15.51
C LEU A 309 -13.64 -19.24 15.91
N ARG A 310 -13.28 -18.16 15.22
CA ARG A 310 -12.06 -17.41 15.51
C ARG A 310 -12.32 -16.42 16.62
N ASN A 311 -11.50 -16.49 17.68
CA ASN A 311 -11.45 -15.53 18.77
C ASN A 311 -10.05 -14.93 18.79
N GLU A 312 -9.95 -13.59 18.79
CA GLU A 312 -8.70 -12.87 18.90
C GLU A 312 -8.82 -11.78 19.96
N LEU A 313 -7.88 -11.77 20.87
CA LEU A 313 -7.69 -10.68 21.84
C LEU A 313 -6.37 -10.01 21.52
N SER A 314 -6.38 -8.70 21.27
CA SER A 314 -5.14 -7.95 21.06
C SER A 314 -5.07 -6.70 21.93
N PHE A 315 -3.83 -6.39 22.32
CA PHE A 315 -3.49 -5.23 23.11
C PHE A 315 -2.34 -4.47 22.42
N ASP A 316 -2.58 -3.22 22.09
CA ASP A 316 -1.61 -2.31 21.47
C ASP A 316 -1.34 -1.16 22.44
N TYR A 317 -0.09 -0.96 22.81
CA TYR A 317 0.33 0.04 23.79
C TYR A 317 1.48 0.87 23.23
N ILE A 318 1.24 2.15 23.00
CA ILE A 318 2.19 3.07 22.38
C ILE A 318 2.45 4.24 23.32
N THR A 319 3.72 4.44 23.65
CA THR A 319 4.21 5.59 24.39
C THR A 319 5.17 6.40 23.55
N THR A 320 5.35 7.69 23.85
CA THR A 320 6.52 8.42 23.39
C THR A 320 7.78 7.79 23.96
N LEU A 321 8.96 8.09 23.39
CA LEU A 321 10.22 7.58 23.94
C LEU A 321 10.50 8.11 25.34
N ASP A 322 9.93 9.25 25.72
CA ASP A 322 10.00 9.81 27.07
C ASP A 322 8.98 9.21 28.04
N GLY A 323 8.20 8.19 27.62
CA GLY A 323 7.33 7.39 28.47
C GLY A 323 5.89 7.87 28.61
N ARG A 324 5.46 8.97 27.95
CA ARG A 324 4.07 9.42 27.98
C ARG A 324 3.19 8.50 27.12
N LEU A 325 2.06 8.05 27.66
CA LEU A 325 1.08 7.28 26.90
C LEU A 325 0.52 8.13 25.75
N GLU A 326 0.66 7.64 24.52
CA GLU A 326 0.17 8.29 23.31
C GLU A 326 -1.08 7.59 22.77
N SER A 327 -1.05 6.26 22.65
CA SER A 327 -2.25 5.50 22.30
C SER A 327 -2.25 4.11 22.93
N ARG A 328 -3.45 3.61 23.22
CA ARG A 328 -3.68 2.27 23.74
C ARG A 328 -4.97 1.73 23.14
N GLN A 329 -4.94 0.49 22.67
CA GLN A 329 -6.11 -0.19 22.16
C GLN A 329 -6.22 -1.60 22.76
N LEU A 330 -7.39 -1.93 23.27
CA LEU A 330 -7.81 -3.30 23.56
C LEU A 330 -8.87 -3.69 22.52
N ARG A 331 -8.65 -4.78 21.83
CA ARG A 331 -9.56 -5.28 20.79
C ARG A 331 -9.90 -6.75 21.06
N TYR A 332 -11.17 -7.07 21.01
CA TYR A 332 -11.65 -8.46 20.98
C TYR A 332 -12.45 -8.70 19.71
N LEU A 333 -12.07 -9.72 18.95
CA LEU A 333 -12.77 -10.19 17.76
C LEU A 333 -13.34 -11.57 17.99
N LEU A 334 -14.63 -11.72 17.71
CA LEU A 334 -15.34 -13.00 17.55
C LEU A 334 -15.74 -13.12 16.08
N ALA A 335 -15.27 -14.16 15.38
CA ALA A 335 -15.57 -14.34 13.97
C ALA A 335 -15.90 -15.81 13.65
N PRO A 336 -17.19 -16.19 13.67
CA PRO A 336 -17.64 -17.46 13.14
C PRO A 336 -17.50 -17.48 11.61
N GLU A 337 -16.86 -18.52 11.10
CA GLU A 337 -16.85 -18.90 9.71
C GLU A 337 -17.88 -20.01 9.50
N PHE A 338 -18.83 -19.80 8.60
CA PHE A 338 -19.92 -20.72 8.34
C PHE A 338 -19.52 -21.79 7.32
N GLN A 339 -20.28 -22.91 7.29
CA GLN A 339 -20.02 -24.01 6.33
C GLN A 339 -20.22 -23.59 4.86
N ASN A 340 -21.02 -22.57 4.60
CA ASN A 340 -21.24 -21.99 3.27
C ASN A 340 -20.13 -21.04 2.81
N GLY A 341 -19.07 -20.82 3.62
CA GLY A 341 -17.94 -19.94 3.31
C GLY A 341 -18.17 -18.46 3.65
N ASP A 342 -19.32 -18.11 4.22
CA ASP A 342 -19.54 -16.76 4.75
C ASP A 342 -18.86 -16.59 6.11
N GLU A 343 -18.58 -15.36 6.52
CA GLU A 343 -18.03 -15.03 7.84
C GLU A 343 -18.85 -13.90 8.48
N TRP A 344 -18.99 -13.93 9.79
CA TRP A 344 -19.50 -12.81 10.54
C TRP A 344 -18.44 -12.32 11.52
N TRP A 345 -18.13 -11.04 11.50
CA TRP A 345 -17.20 -10.40 12.42
C TRP A 345 -17.93 -9.55 13.41
N LEU A 346 -17.67 -9.79 14.68
CA LEU A 346 -18.10 -8.95 15.78
C LEU A 346 -16.87 -8.52 16.57
N GLU A 347 -16.60 -7.22 16.57
CA GLU A 347 -15.39 -6.65 17.15
C GLU A 347 -15.78 -5.59 18.18
N TYR A 348 -15.21 -5.71 19.37
CA TYR A 348 -15.26 -4.68 20.40
C TYR A 348 -13.89 -4.02 20.51
N ASN A 349 -13.87 -2.68 20.46
CA ASN A 349 -12.66 -1.87 20.60
C ASN A 349 -12.81 -0.92 21.79
N LYS A 350 -11.75 -0.85 22.59
CA LYS A 350 -11.56 0.17 23.63
C LYS A 350 -10.25 0.88 23.36
N ASP A 351 -10.38 2.14 22.95
CA ASP A 351 -9.28 2.96 22.46
C ASP A 351 -9.00 4.12 23.41
N PHE A 352 -7.73 4.51 23.46
CA PHE A 352 -7.27 5.74 24.08
C PHE A 352 -6.28 6.39 23.11
N GLU A 353 -6.46 7.69 22.87
CA GLU A 353 -5.52 8.50 22.09
C GLU A 353 -5.27 9.84 22.77
N PHE A 354 -4.01 10.26 22.85
CA PHE A 354 -3.61 11.58 23.31
C PHE A 354 -3.18 12.43 22.11
N LEU A 355 -3.94 13.47 21.82
CA LEU A 355 -3.57 14.47 20.81
C LEU A 355 -2.58 15.46 21.42
N SER A 356 -1.35 15.47 20.92
CA SER A 356 -0.29 16.39 21.37
C SER A 356 -0.46 17.81 20.83
N THR A 357 -1.16 17.95 19.71
CA THR A 357 -1.51 19.21 19.04
C THR A 357 -2.98 19.19 18.66
N PRO A 358 -3.63 20.35 18.46
CA PRO A 358 -4.96 20.39 17.86
C PRO A 358 -4.97 19.66 16.52
N PHE A 359 -6.07 18.97 16.21
CA PHE A 359 -6.25 18.18 14.99
C PHE A 359 -7.55 18.56 14.30
N GLU A 360 -7.45 19.08 13.09
CA GLU A 360 -8.59 19.33 12.23
C GLU A 360 -9.03 18.02 11.56
N ILE A 361 -10.19 17.48 11.99
CA ILE A 361 -10.72 16.21 11.53
C ILE A 361 -11.64 16.36 10.29
N ALA A 362 -12.21 17.54 10.14
CA ALA A 362 -12.99 17.98 9.00
C ALA A 362 -12.94 19.52 8.93
N THR A 363 -13.33 20.10 7.80
CA THR A 363 -13.39 21.54 7.61
C THR A 363 -14.14 22.20 8.79
N ASP A 364 -13.50 23.15 9.45
CA ASP A 364 -14.00 23.90 10.61
C ASP A 364 -14.29 23.05 11.88
N VAL A 365 -13.86 21.78 11.93
CA VAL A 365 -14.00 20.89 13.10
C VAL A 365 -12.63 20.53 13.65
N VAL A 366 -12.17 21.30 14.66
CA VAL A 366 -10.85 21.14 15.27
C VAL A 366 -10.97 20.49 16.65
N LEU A 367 -10.35 19.32 16.80
CA LEU A 367 -10.23 18.62 18.07
C LEU A 367 -9.12 19.27 18.91
N PRO A 368 -9.39 19.71 20.14
CA PRO A 368 -8.36 20.27 21.02
C PRO A 368 -7.30 19.23 21.41
N ARG A 369 -6.12 19.71 21.79
CA ARG A 369 -5.11 18.89 22.46
C ARG A 369 -5.68 18.27 23.73
N GLY A 370 -5.44 16.96 23.96
CA GLY A 370 -5.88 16.29 25.17
C GLY A 370 -6.05 14.78 25.01
N PRO A 371 -6.47 14.10 26.10
CA PRO A 371 -6.76 12.69 26.10
C PRO A 371 -8.19 12.41 25.60
N TYR A 372 -8.33 11.36 24.80
CA TYR A 372 -9.61 10.88 24.29
C TYR A 372 -9.72 9.36 24.52
N ALA A 373 -10.76 8.95 25.22
CA ALA A 373 -11.12 7.55 25.36
C ALA A 373 -12.37 7.26 24.53
N SER A 374 -12.39 6.12 23.85
CA SER A 374 -13.52 5.71 23.05
C SER A 374 -13.76 4.20 23.13
N GLU A 375 -15.01 3.80 22.96
CA GLU A 375 -15.43 2.42 22.87
C GLU A 375 -16.36 2.27 21.67
N SER A 376 -16.15 1.21 20.88
CA SER A 376 -16.94 0.96 19.68
C SER A 376 -17.18 -0.53 19.44
N ILE A 377 -18.29 -0.80 18.79
CA ILE A 377 -18.62 -2.13 18.25
C ILE A 377 -18.57 -2.02 16.73
N TYR A 378 -17.85 -2.94 16.11
CA TYR A 378 -17.86 -3.20 14.67
C TYR A 378 -18.51 -4.54 14.42
N SER A 379 -19.51 -4.57 13.56
CA SER A 379 -20.14 -5.79 13.08
C SER A 379 -20.09 -5.81 11.56
N ALA A 380 -19.58 -6.90 10.96
CA ALA A 380 -19.53 -7.03 9.53
C ALA A 380 -19.87 -8.46 9.09
N TYR A 381 -20.62 -8.56 8.01
CA TYR A 381 -20.93 -9.83 7.38
C TYR A 381 -20.22 -9.93 6.05
N HIS A 382 -19.45 -10.99 5.87
CA HIS A 382 -18.72 -11.30 4.65
C HIS A 382 -19.51 -12.32 3.84
N LEU A 383 -19.95 -11.92 2.66
CA LEU A 383 -20.49 -12.79 1.63
C LEU A 383 -19.32 -13.47 0.91
N GLY A 384 -19.25 -14.78 0.98
CA GLY A 384 -18.13 -15.55 0.42
C GLY A 384 -17.92 -15.32 -1.09
N PRO A 385 -16.67 -15.46 -1.59
CA PRO A 385 -16.27 -15.10 -2.96
C PRO A 385 -16.89 -16.00 -4.04
N GLN A 386 -17.53 -17.11 -3.66
CA GLN A 386 -18.23 -18.01 -4.58
C GLN A 386 -19.58 -17.46 -5.09
N ARG A 387 -20.00 -16.31 -4.57
CA ARG A 387 -21.30 -15.69 -4.91
C ARG A 387 -21.13 -14.65 -6.02
N PRO A 388 -22.13 -14.48 -6.91
CA PRO A 388 -22.13 -13.38 -7.89
C PRO A 388 -22.07 -11.99 -7.22
N VAL A 389 -22.68 -11.86 -6.03
CA VAL A 389 -22.56 -10.69 -5.16
C VAL A 389 -21.79 -11.11 -3.92
N ASN A 390 -20.56 -10.62 -3.77
CA ASN A 390 -19.69 -10.94 -2.65
C ASN A 390 -19.14 -9.66 -2.00
N GLY A 391 -18.47 -9.82 -0.85
CA GLY A 391 -17.83 -8.71 -0.15
C GLY A 391 -18.31 -8.52 1.28
N TRP A 392 -18.01 -7.38 1.85
CA TRP A 392 -18.24 -7.05 3.25
C TRP A 392 -19.30 -5.96 3.40
N VAL A 393 -20.34 -6.25 4.20
CA VAL A 393 -21.26 -5.25 4.70
C VAL A 393 -20.91 -4.99 6.16
N GLY A 394 -20.51 -3.78 6.51
CA GLY A 394 -20.01 -3.43 7.84
C GLY A 394 -20.77 -2.28 8.48
N PHE A 395 -20.90 -2.33 9.80
CA PHE A 395 -21.51 -1.33 10.65
C PHE A 395 -20.58 -1.02 11.85
N ILE A 396 -20.37 0.24 12.15
CA ILE A 396 -19.64 0.71 13.36
C ILE A 396 -20.57 1.63 14.15
N ARG A 397 -20.59 1.44 15.46
CA ARG A 397 -21.24 2.37 16.39
C ARG A 397 -20.41 2.48 17.66
N GLY A 398 -20.18 3.72 18.12
CA GLY A 398 -19.46 3.94 19.38
C GLY A 398 -19.20 5.40 19.70
N SER A 399 -18.49 5.61 20.80
CA SER A 399 -17.93 6.92 21.13
C SER A 399 -16.71 7.23 20.22
N PHE A 400 -16.45 8.50 19.97
CA PHE A 400 -15.40 8.96 19.08
C PHE A 400 -15.01 10.40 19.42
N PHE A 401 -13.77 10.64 19.89
CA PHE A 401 -13.21 11.94 20.28
C PHE A 401 -14.16 12.78 21.17
N GLY A 402 -14.74 12.16 22.20
CA GLY A 402 -15.67 12.83 23.12
C GLY A 402 -17.10 12.97 22.60
N GLY A 403 -17.37 12.52 21.39
CA GLY A 403 -18.70 12.45 20.78
C GLY A 403 -19.07 11.04 20.34
N THR A 404 -19.78 10.90 19.23
CA THR A 404 -20.25 9.62 18.70
C THR A 404 -20.00 9.49 17.21
N ARG A 405 -19.77 8.25 16.76
CA ARG A 405 -19.63 7.86 15.35
C ARG A 405 -20.57 6.70 15.03
N THR A 406 -21.24 6.81 13.90
CA THR A 406 -21.93 5.70 13.24
C THR A 406 -21.40 5.60 11.83
N GLN A 407 -21.03 4.39 11.38
CA GLN A 407 -20.59 4.14 10.02
C GLN A 407 -21.32 2.97 9.42
N ILE A 408 -21.69 3.07 8.16
CA ILE A 408 -22.08 1.96 7.30
C ILE A 408 -21.10 1.88 6.15
N LYS A 409 -20.63 0.67 5.84
CA LYS A 409 -19.73 0.44 4.71
C LYS A 409 -20.07 -0.83 3.96
N TYR A 410 -19.84 -0.77 2.66
CA TYR A 410 -19.84 -1.94 1.80
C TYR A 410 -18.61 -1.88 0.89
N PHE A 411 -17.92 -2.99 0.72
CA PHE A 411 -16.95 -3.17 -0.34
C PHE A 411 -17.02 -4.61 -0.81
N GLY A 412 -17.02 -4.80 -2.12
CA GLY A 412 -17.15 -6.13 -2.69
C GLY A 412 -17.16 -6.10 -4.20
N ARG A 413 -17.51 -7.24 -4.79
CA ARG A 413 -17.60 -7.43 -6.22
C ARG A 413 -18.98 -7.96 -6.59
N ILE A 414 -19.55 -7.42 -7.64
CA ILE A 414 -20.81 -7.85 -8.25
C ILE A 414 -20.47 -8.32 -9.66
N GLU A 415 -20.59 -9.61 -9.90
CA GLU A 415 -20.42 -10.22 -11.22
C GLU A 415 -21.76 -10.19 -11.96
N LEU A 416 -21.91 -9.26 -12.89
CA LEU A 416 -23.10 -9.15 -13.73
C LEU A 416 -23.08 -10.19 -14.84
N SER A 417 -21.88 -10.53 -15.32
CA SER A 417 -21.63 -11.62 -16.28
C SER A 417 -20.15 -12.02 -16.20
N PRO A 418 -19.70 -13.13 -16.85
CA PRO A 418 -18.28 -13.50 -16.87
C PRO A 418 -17.34 -12.44 -17.47
N ILE A 419 -17.87 -11.49 -18.23
CA ILE A 419 -17.10 -10.43 -18.89
C ILE A 419 -17.33 -9.05 -18.27
N LEU A 420 -18.28 -8.91 -17.33
CA LEU A 420 -18.63 -7.63 -16.73
C LEU A 420 -18.74 -7.75 -15.22
N SER A 421 -17.92 -7.01 -14.50
CA SER A 421 -17.99 -6.88 -13.05
C SER A 421 -17.99 -5.43 -12.61
N VAL A 422 -18.62 -5.19 -11.45
CA VAL A 422 -18.64 -3.89 -10.76
C VAL A 422 -18.12 -4.11 -9.35
N GLU A 423 -17.19 -3.26 -8.89
CA GLU A 423 -16.64 -3.30 -7.55
C GLU A 423 -17.00 -2.02 -6.80
N PRO A 424 -18.20 -1.98 -6.18
CA PRO A 424 -18.59 -0.83 -5.37
C PRO A 424 -17.87 -0.83 -4.02
N ARG A 425 -17.45 0.37 -3.58
CA ARG A 425 -16.97 0.65 -2.22
C ARG A 425 -17.70 1.87 -1.72
N ILE A 426 -18.46 1.70 -0.67
CA ILE A 426 -19.30 2.73 -0.08
C ILE A 426 -18.95 2.85 1.40
N SER A 427 -18.70 4.06 1.88
CA SER A 427 -18.54 4.37 3.30
C SER A 427 -19.31 5.65 3.62
N ILE A 428 -20.19 5.58 4.59
CA ILE A 428 -20.92 6.72 5.11
C ILE A 428 -20.70 6.79 6.61
N ASP A 429 -20.11 7.90 7.06
CA ASP A 429 -19.81 8.18 8.46
C ASP A 429 -20.64 9.35 8.95
N TRP A 430 -21.48 9.13 9.93
CA TRP A 430 -22.18 10.18 10.68
C TRP A 430 -21.41 10.43 11.97
N ILE A 431 -20.88 11.62 12.11
CA ILE A 431 -20.02 12.03 13.23
C ILE A 431 -20.65 13.20 13.95
N ASN A 432 -20.79 13.06 15.27
CA ASN A 432 -21.31 14.10 16.15
C ASN A 432 -20.34 14.33 17.30
N LEU A 433 -19.61 15.44 17.25
CA LEU A 433 -18.57 15.83 18.21
C LEU A 433 -19.00 17.07 18.98
N PRO A 434 -18.42 17.35 20.16
CA PRO A 434 -18.63 18.62 20.84
C PRO A 434 -18.26 19.85 20.01
N GLN A 435 -17.30 19.71 19.07
CA GLN A 435 -16.80 20.78 18.20
C GLN A 435 -17.64 20.98 16.93
N GLY A 436 -18.46 20.00 16.54
CA GLY A 436 -19.29 20.11 15.34
C GLY A 436 -19.84 18.76 14.90
N ARG A 437 -20.75 18.82 13.93
CA ARG A 437 -21.37 17.63 13.30
C ARG A 437 -21.07 17.64 11.81
N PHE A 438 -20.69 16.49 11.28
CA PHE A 438 -20.50 16.32 9.85
C PHE A 438 -20.81 14.91 9.41
N THR A 439 -21.04 14.76 8.11
CA THR A 439 -21.24 13.46 7.47
C THR A 439 -20.19 13.32 6.36
N SER A 440 -19.35 12.30 6.46
CA SER A 440 -18.42 11.95 5.39
C SER A 440 -19.02 10.82 4.53
N LYS A 441 -19.02 11.01 3.22
CA LYS A 441 -19.50 10.01 2.25
C LYS A 441 -18.40 9.75 1.24
N LEU A 442 -18.04 8.51 1.07
CA LEU A 442 -17.14 8.02 0.03
C LEU A 442 -17.88 6.96 -0.77
N VAL A 443 -18.01 7.19 -2.07
CA VAL A 443 -18.61 6.24 -3.01
C VAL A 443 -17.64 6.03 -4.16
N ILE A 444 -17.16 4.80 -4.32
CA ILE A 444 -16.27 4.39 -5.40
C ILE A 444 -16.97 3.29 -6.19
N GLY A 445 -16.98 3.39 -7.51
CA GLY A 445 -17.43 2.37 -8.43
C GLY A 445 -16.32 2.02 -9.41
N SER A 446 -15.80 0.80 -9.36
CA SER A 446 -14.89 0.28 -10.39
C SER A 446 -15.66 -0.65 -11.32
N PHE A 447 -15.62 -0.39 -12.61
CA PHE A 447 -16.29 -1.17 -13.66
C PHE A 447 -15.23 -1.83 -14.51
N ASN A 448 -15.33 -3.14 -14.70
CA ASN A 448 -14.40 -3.90 -15.52
C ASN A 448 -15.18 -4.68 -16.58
N TYR A 449 -14.89 -4.37 -17.85
CA TYR A 449 -15.50 -5.04 -19.00
C TYR A 449 -14.41 -5.66 -19.88
N THR A 450 -14.41 -6.99 -19.98
CA THR A 450 -13.45 -7.79 -20.72
C THR A 450 -14.03 -8.09 -22.11
N ILE A 451 -13.54 -7.40 -23.14
CA ILE A 451 -13.96 -7.60 -24.52
C ILE A 451 -13.37 -8.91 -25.06
N SER A 452 -12.08 -9.15 -24.77
CA SER A 452 -11.35 -10.37 -25.12
C SER A 452 -10.24 -10.62 -24.10
N PRO A 453 -9.54 -11.77 -24.11
CA PRO A 453 -8.38 -12.01 -23.25
C PRO A 453 -7.25 -10.97 -23.39
N ARG A 454 -7.24 -10.21 -24.52
CA ARG A 454 -6.23 -9.19 -24.82
C ARG A 454 -6.76 -7.77 -24.83
N SER A 455 -8.06 -7.56 -24.58
CA SER A 455 -8.64 -6.21 -24.58
C SER A 455 -9.67 -6.07 -23.48
N PHE A 456 -9.52 -5.04 -22.68
CA PHE A 456 -10.44 -4.74 -21.61
C PHE A 456 -10.61 -3.22 -21.43
N PHE A 457 -11.77 -2.90 -20.90
CA PHE A 457 -12.16 -1.56 -20.54
C PHE A 457 -12.35 -1.50 -19.03
N SER A 458 -11.74 -0.54 -18.37
CA SER A 458 -11.93 -0.29 -16.94
C SER A 458 -12.34 1.17 -16.72
N ALA A 459 -13.29 1.40 -15.83
CA ALA A 459 -13.70 2.73 -15.43
C ALA A 459 -13.76 2.80 -13.90
N LEU A 460 -13.19 3.85 -13.33
CA LEU A 460 -13.23 4.19 -11.92
C LEU A 460 -13.97 5.52 -11.78
N ALA A 461 -15.04 5.56 -10.99
CA ALA A 461 -15.75 6.78 -10.62
C ALA A 461 -15.73 6.90 -9.09
N GLN A 462 -15.36 8.08 -8.58
CA GLN A 462 -15.19 8.31 -7.14
C GLN A 462 -15.86 9.62 -6.74
N TYR A 463 -16.62 9.58 -5.65
CA TYR A 463 -17.25 10.74 -5.02
C TYR A 463 -16.88 10.80 -3.55
N ASN A 464 -16.34 11.91 -3.11
CA ASN A 464 -15.87 12.10 -1.74
C ASN A 464 -16.31 13.46 -1.21
N THR A 465 -17.14 13.47 -0.17
CA THR A 465 -17.60 14.72 0.44
C THR A 465 -16.55 15.37 1.34
N SER A 466 -15.52 14.65 1.79
CA SER A 466 -14.47 15.22 2.65
C SER A 466 -13.46 16.06 1.86
N THR A 467 -13.32 15.79 0.56
CA THR A 467 -12.47 16.53 -0.38
C THR A 467 -13.31 17.32 -1.38
N GLU A 468 -14.66 17.27 -1.24
CA GLU A 468 -15.63 17.91 -2.15
C GLU A 468 -15.32 17.61 -3.62
N SER A 469 -14.99 16.36 -3.92
CA SER A 469 -14.49 15.93 -5.22
C SER A 469 -15.34 14.85 -5.87
N PHE A 470 -15.40 14.91 -7.19
CA PHE A 470 -15.83 13.81 -8.04
C PHE A 470 -14.75 13.56 -9.08
N SER A 471 -14.25 12.34 -9.16
CA SER A 471 -13.21 11.97 -10.12
C SER A 471 -13.63 10.76 -10.95
N THR A 472 -13.16 10.74 -12.20
CA THR A 472 -13.38 9.65 -13.15
C THR A 472 -12.08 9.32 -13.85
N ASN A 473 -11.77 8.04 -13.95
CA ASN A 473 -10.67 7.51 -14.75
C ASN A 473 -11.21 6.37 -15.61
N ILE A 474 -11.09 6.51 -16.91
CA ILE A 474 -11.56 5.54 -17.89
C ILE A 474 -10.36 5.07 -18.69
N ARG A 475 -10.15 3.77 -18.77
CA ARG A 475 -9.00 3.19 -19.44
C ARG A 475 -9.43 2.05 -20.35
N PHE A 476 -8.98 2.13 -21.60
CA PHE A 476 -9.00 1.03 -22.55
C PHE A 476 -7.58 0.50 -22.73
N ARG A 477 -7.39 -0.82 -22.65
CA ARG A 477 -6.13 -1.49 -22.98
C ARG A 477 -6.39 -2.54 -24.06
N TRP A 478 -5.51 -2.56 -25.04
CA TRP A 478 -5.48 -3.58 -26.07
C TRP A 478 -4.05 -4.08 -26.27
N GLU A 479 -3.82 -5.33 -25.87
CA GLU A 479 -2.60 -6.06 -26.18
C GLU A 479 -2.72 -6.64 -27.60
N TYR A 480 -2.24 -5.86 -28.60
CA TYR A 480 -2.36 -6.24 -30.01
C TYR A 480 -1.36 -7.34 -30.39
N GLU A 481 -0.19 -7.43 -29.73
CA GLU A 481 0.78 -8.51 -29.74
C GLU A 481 1.22 -8.82 -28.30
N PRO A 482 1.64 -10.06 -27.97
CA PRO A 482 2.07 -10.37 -26.61
C PRO A 482 3.16 -9.41 -26.07
N GLY A 483 2.84 -8.66 -25.02
CA GLY A 483 3.70 -7.65 -24.40
C GLY A 483 3.72 -6.29 -25.10
N SER A 484 2.92 -6.11 -26.17
CA SER A 484 2.80 -4.84 -26.93
C SER A 484 1.38 -4.31 -26.76
N ASP A 485 1.25 -3.09 -26.22
CA ASP A 485 -0.02 -2.55 -25.77
C ASP A 485 -0.35 -1.21 -26.43
N LEU A 486 -1.63 -0.99 -26.67
CA LEU A 486 -2.24 0.32 -26.85
C LEU A 486 -3.07 0.66 -25.61
N PHE A 487 -2.80 1.80 -25.00
CA PHE A 487 -3.60 2.37 -23.95
C PHE A 487 -4.29 3.66 -24.42
N VAL A 488 -5.55 3.80 -24.05
CA VAL A 488 -6.29 5.05 -24.18
C VAL A 488 -6.88 5.35 -22.81
N VAL A 489 -6.51 6.49 -22.24
CA VAL A 489 -6.90 6.87 -20.88
C VAL A 489 -7.57 8.23 -20.91
N TYR A 490 -8.71 8.34 -20.24
CA TYR A 490 -9.40 9.59 -19.97
C TYR A 490 -9.51 9.79 -18.46
N THR A 491 -9.11 10.95 -17.99
CA THR A 491 -9.22 11.35 -16.59
C THR A 491 -9.98 12.65 -16.48
N GLU A 492 -10.80 12.79 -15.43
CA GLU A 492 -11.52 14.01 -15.13
C GLU A 492 -11.68 14.18 -13.63
N GLY A 493 -11.38 15.38 -13.12
CA GLY A 493 -11.62 15.79 -11.75
C GLY A 493 -12.54 17.00 -11.69
N ARG A 494 -13.52 16.96 -10.80
CA ARG A 494 -14.52 18.02 -10.58
C ARG A 494 -14.67 18.33 -9.11
N GLN A 495 -14.93 19.59 -8.79
CA GLN A 495 -15.30 20.05 -7.46
C GLN A 495 -16.82 20.03 -7.30
N THR A 496 -17.29 19.63 -6.09
CA THR A 496 -18.72 19.38 -5.80
C THR A 496 -19.27 20.22 -4.62
N ASP A 497 -18.58 21.29 -4.25
CA ASP A 497 -18.96 22.21 -3.16
C ASP A 497 -20.20 23.06 -3.47
N ASP A 498 -20.39 23.42 -4.74
CA ASP A 498 -21.50 24.23 -5.19
C ASP A 498 -22.78 23.43 -5.46
N ARG A 499 -23.93 24.05 -5.18
CA ARG A 499 -25.24 23.51 -5.58
C ARG A 499 -25.40 23.66 -7.09
N GLY A 500 -25.13 22.61 -7.85
CA GLY A 500 -25.25 22.62 -9.29
C GLY A 500 -24.52 21.44 -9.93
N PHE A 501 -24.20 21.57 -11.21
CA PHE A 501 -23.36 20.59 -11.89
C PHE A 501 -21.90 20.77 -11.44
N PRO A 502 -21.18 19.70 -11.04
CA PRO A 502 -19.81 19.80 -10.54
C PRO A 502 -18.87 20.58 -11.47
N ILE A 503 -18.05 21.47 -10.89
CA ILE A 503 -17.15 22.36 -11.63
C ILE A 503 -15.90 21.58 -12.07
N LEU A 504 -15.57 21.63 -13.35
CA LEU A 504 -14.37 21.02 -13.90
C LEU A 504 -13.11 21.65 -13.29
N GLN A 505 -12.26 20.84 -12.65
CA GLN A 505 -10.95 21.20 -12.13
C GLN A 505 -9.85 20.81 -13.13
N ASN A 506 -9.83 19.55 -13.52
CA ASN A 506 -8.87 19.03 -14.48
C ASN A 506 -9.49 17.95 -15.38
N ARG A 507 -8.90 17.77 -16.54
CA ARG A 507 -9.18 16.65 -17.43
C ARG A 507 -7.94 16.31 -18.25
N GLY A 508 -7.75 15.05 -18.57
CA GLY A 508 -6.66 14.56 -19.39
C GLY A 508 -7.15 13.48 -20.36
N PHE A 509 -6.60 13.50 -21.54
CA PHE A 509 -6.73 12.41 -22.51
C PHE A 509 -5.35 11.98 -22.96
N VAL A 510 -5.04 10.68 -22.82
CA VAL A 510 -3.73 10.13 -23.08
C VAL A 510 -3.86 8.93 -24.00
N VAL A 511 -3.00 8.86 -25.01
CA VAL A 511 -2.81 7.67 -25.86
C VAL A 511 -1.36 7.24 -25.76
N LYS A 512 -1.14 5.99 -25.32
CA LYS A 512 0.20 5.39 -25.25
C LYS A 512 0.26 4.12 -26.09
N PHE A 513 1.31 4.02 -26.88
CA PHE A 513 1.62 2.85 -27.71
C PHE A 513 2.97 2.29 -27.28
N THR A 514 3.01 0.97 -27.01
CA THR A 514 4.25 0.25 -26.67
C THR A 514 4.48 -0.91 -27.62
N ARG A 515 5.73 -1.23 -27.92
CA ARG A 515 6.09 -2.41 -28.70
C ARG A 515 7.20 -3.20 -28.01
N LEU A 516 6.95 -4.48 -27.76
CA LEU A 516 7.96 -5.39 -27.21
C LEU A 516 8.70 -6.10 -28.36
N LEU A 517 10.02 -5.97 -28.36
CA LEU A 517 10.93 -6.66 -29.25
C LEU A 517 11.79 -7.62 -28.41
N ARG A 518 11.90 -8.88 -28.83
CA ARG A 518 12.68 -9.93 -28.15
C ARG A 518 13.78 -10.46 -29.05
N PHE A 519 15.00 -10.57 -28.50
CA PHE A 519 16.19 -11.02 -29.22
C PHE A 519 16.91 -12.15 -28.47
#